data_da45267b3cc555d1a9a0c4b349a7fc83
#
_entry.id   da45267b3cc555d1a9a0c4b349a7fc83
#
_cell.length_a   1.000
_cell.length_b   1.000
_cell.length_c   1.000
_cell.angle_alpha   90.00
_cell.angle_beta   90.00
_cell.angle_gamma   90.00
#
_symmetry.space_group_name_H-M   'P 1'
#
loop_
_entity.id
_entity.type
_entity.pdbx_description
1 polymer ?
#
loop_
_entity_poly.entity_id
_entity_poly.type
_entity_poly.pdbx_seq_one_letter_code
_entity_poly.pdbx_strand_id
1 'polypeptide(L)'
;MSFSGRRVSILRPRNASLSAPRGLSDNELRSETHRQFRDAHEGHRPHAGLDASRASTGVVWCTERASEHGYAEDPSGWANLGQGAPEADDGIEGSFPRPESIPITSAAREYGPTAGIKPLRAAVARLYNEHYRQGKESQYTWENVCIVPGGRAGLIRIAAILGNSYLSFPIPDYSAYNEMLSLFKNIAPIPMPLSQNDGYHIHADKIAEEIARGTQVLLTSNPRNPTGHFVGHDELAQIQDICRDRATLILDEFYGGYNYTTDCDGTTISGAENVVDVNQDDVLLIDGLTKRFRLPGWRIAWIVGPKEFVDALGSAGSYLDGGANVPFQEAAIPMLDPSLVRAEMKALQVHFREKRDFVVGRLREIGFRMDDVPQATFYIWLDLTSLDPPLPPQANISDGLNFFNALLSEKVIVVPGIFFDLNPAKRRDLFDSPCHHFVRLSYGPKMDVLKSGLDGIERVIKRARGQTEKPWEDDVAVQDD
;
A
#
# COMPACT_ATOMS: atom_id res chain seq x y z
N MET A 1 -41.94 -44.11 26.28
CA MET A 1 -42.08 -43.52 24.94
C MET A 1 -40.71 -42.96 24.55
N SER A 2 -40.05 -43.65 23.66
CA SER A 2 -38.66 -43.36 23.24
C SER A 2 -38.71 -42.44 22.03
N PHE A 3 -38.09 -41.25 22.12
CA PHE A 3 -37.90 -40.36 20.98
C PHE A 3 -36.57 -40.68 20.32
N SER A 4 -36.63 -41.31 19.15
CA SER A 4 -35.49 -41.51 18.30
C SER A 4 -35.18 -40.20 17.52
N GLY A 5 -34.09 -39.53 17.88
CA GLY A 5 -33.60 -38.40 17.12
C GLY A 5 -33.01 -38.79 15.80
N ARG A 6 -33.63 -38.45 14.67
CA ARG A 6 -33.05 -38.49 13.37
C ARG A 6 -31.92 -37.46 13.24
N ARG A 7 -30.69 -37.90 13.10
CA ARG A 7 -29.58 -37.00 12.65
C ARG A 7 -29.87 -36.57 11.24
N VAL A 8 -30.12 -35.29 11.05
CA VAL A 8 -30.08 -34.66 9.72
C VAL A 8 -28.61 -34.55 9.32
N SER A 9 -28.17 -35.38 8.37
CA SER A 9 -26.87 -35.24 7.75
C SER A 9 -26.92 -34.04 6.83
N ILE A 10 -26.32 -32.93 7.23
CA ILE A 10 -26.05 -31.81 6.33
C ILE A 10 -25.01 -32.32 5.34
N LEU A 11 -25.45 -32.59 4.11
CA LEU A 11 -24.56 -32.85 2.98
C LEU A 11 -23.64 -31.64 2.82
N ARG A 12 -22.37 -31.82 3.14
CA ARG A 12 -21.34 -30.86 2.74
C ARG A 12 -21.34 -30.78 1.21
N PRO A 13 -21.38 -29.58 0.62
CA PRO A 13 -21.11 -29.48 -0.82
C PRO A 13 -19.73 -30.10 -1.07
N ARG A 14 -19.66 -31.06 -1.95
CA ARG A 14 -18.39 -31.54 -2.48
C ARG A 14 -17.71 -30.32 -3.10
N ASN A 15 -16.49 -30.01 -2.66
CA ASN A 15 -15.64 -29.05 -3.34
C ASN A 15 -15.57 -29.49 -4.81
N ALA A 16 -16.24 -28.74 -5.67
CA ALA A 16 -15.99 -28.84 -7.09
C ALA A 16 -14.53 -28.44 -7.27
N SER A 17 -13.69 -29.36 -7.67
CA SER A 17 -12.35 -29.07 -8.14
C SER A 17 -12.50 -28.09 -9.30
N LEU A 18 -12.17 -26.83 -9.07
CA LEU A 18 -12.07 -25.86 -10.15
C LEU A 18 -11.01 -26.40 -11.11
N SER A 19 -11.43 -26.78 -12.30
CA SER A 19 -10.52 -27.17 -13.38
C SER A 19 -9.63 -25.99 -13.71
N ALA A 20 -8.33 -26.24 -13.81
CA ALA A 20 -7.35 -25.22 -14.25
C ALA A 20 -7.79 -24.56 -15.55
N PRO A 21 -7.49 -23.27 -15.74
CA PRO A 21 -7.79 -22.56 -16.99
C PRO A 21 -7.18 -23.32 -18.16
N ARG A 22 -7.95 -23.43 -19.26
CA ARG A 22 -7.49 -24.13 -20.47
C ARG A 22 -6.33 -23.31 -21.08
N GLY A 23 -5.13 -23.85 -21.03
CA GLY A 23 -3.95 -23.27 -21.70
C GLY A 23 -2.67 -23.23 -20.87
N LEU A 24 -2.76 -23.41 -19.55
CA LEU A 24 -1.57 -23.52 -18.70
C LEU A 24 -1.24 -25.01 -18.46
N SER A 25 0.03 -25.37 -18.56
CA SER A 25 0.45 -26.72 -18.22
C SER A 25 0.28 -26.96 -16.72
N ASP A 26 -0.10 -28.19 -16.35
CA ASP A 26 -0.25 -28.62 -14.95
C ASP A 26 1.00 -28.35 -14.08
N ASN A 27 2.18 -28.25 -14.69
CA ASN A 27 3.43 -28.01 -13.98
C ASN A 27 3.63 -26.53 -13.62
N GLU A 28 3.13 -25.58 -14.42
CA GLU A 28 3.25 -24.15 -14.14
C GLU A 28 2.34 -23.72 -12.97
N LEU A 29 1.18 -24.37 -12.84
CA LEU A 29 0.23 -24.12 -11.75
C LEU A 29 0.64 -24.79 -10.43
N ARG A 30 1.64 -25.65 -10.44
CA ARG A 30 2.03 -26.51 -9.31
C ARG A 30 3.38 -26.16 -8.71
N SER A 31 3.88 -24.94 -8.92
CA SER A 31 5.08 -24.56 -8.18
C SER A 31 4.82 -24.66 -6.68
N GLU A 32 5.85 -25.05 -5.92
CA GLU A 32 5.76 -25.19 -4.46
C GLU A 32 5.28 -23.91 -3.80
N THR A 33 5.78 -22.76 -4.26
CA THR A 33 5.39 -21.43 -3.77
C THR A 33 3.91 -21.14 -3.99
N HIS A 34 3.35 -21.52 -5.15
CA HIS A 34 1.92 -21.36 -5.43
C HIS A 34 1.07 -22.27 -4.56
N ARG A 35 1.52 -23.49 -4.30
CA ARG A 35 0.84 -24.40 -3.37
C ARG A 35 0.84 -23.85 -1.96
N GLN A 36 1.98 -23.45 -1.44
CA GLN A 36 2.10 -22.85 -0.10
C GLN A 36 1.28 -21.56 0.05
N PHE A 37 1.24 -20.72 -0.98
CA PHE A 37 0.39 -19.54 -1.00
C PHE A 37 -1.10 -19.90 -0.90
N ARG A 38 -1.55 -20.92 -1.64
CA ARG A 38 -2.93 -21.42 -1.58
C ARG A 38 -3.24 -22.02 -0.20
N ASP A 39 -2.39 -22.90 0.28
CA ASP A 39 -2.58 -23.62 1.55
C ASP A 39 -2.62 -22.66 2.73
N ALA A 40 -1.79 -21.62 2.73
CA ALA A 40 -1.86 -20.53 3.71
C ALA A 40 -3.21 -19.79 3.70
N HIS A 41 -3.90 -19.72 2.56
CA HIS A 41 -5.22 -19.07 2.42
C HIS A 41 -6.39 -20.02 2.65
N GLU A 42 -6.23 -21.32 2.44
CA GLU A 42 -7.25 -22.36 2.67
C GLU A 42 -7.27 -22.93 4.09
N GLY A 43 -6.26 -22.67 4.85
CA GLY A 43 -5.93 -22.84 6.25
C GLY A 43 -6.64 -23.91 7.10
N HIS A 44 -5.84 -24.66 7.82
CA HIS A 44 -6.23 -25.46 8.99
C HIS A 44 -6.89 -24.56 10.06
N ARG A 45 -7.97 -25.01 10.69
CA ARG A 45 -8.57 -24.30 11.86
C ARG A 45 -8.05 -24.94 13.15
N PRO A 46 -6.90 -24.51 13.69
CA PRO A 46 -6.32 -25.09 14.89
C PRO A 46 -7.17 -24.81 16.15
N HIS A 47 -7.99 -23.75 16.13
CA HIS A 47 -8.83 -23.34 17.26
C HIS A 47 -10.25 -23.01 16.83
N ALA A 48 -11.23 -23.38 17.66
CA ALA A 48 -12.63 -23.02 17.44
C ALA A 48 -12.79 -21.49 17.44
N GLY A 49 -13.43 -20.95 16.39
CA GLY A 49 -13.66 -19.51 16.23
C GLY A 49 -12.53 -18.75 15.56
N LEU A 50 -11.34 -19.35 15.35
CA LEU A 50 -10.28 -18.72 14.56
C LEU A 50 -10.57 -18.89 13.06
N ASP A 51 -10.57 -17.79 12.32
CA ASP A 51 -10.60 -17.81 10.86
C ASP A 51 -9.17 -17.92 10.32
N ALA A 52 -8.71 -19.14 10.09
CA ALA A 52 -7.37 -19.41 9.57
C ALA A 52 -7.19 -18.96 8.10
N SER A 53 -8.27 -18.58 7.40
CA SER A 53 -8.18 -18.00 6.06
C SER A 53 -7.64 -16.55 6.04
N ARG A 54 -7.33 -15.99 7.20
CA ARG A 54 -6.74 -14.66 7.39
C ARG A 54 -5.23 -14.74 7.62
N ALA A 55 -4.54 -15.60 6.87
CA ALA A 55 -3.09 -15.59 6.83
C ALA A 55 -2.57 -14.20 6.41
N SER A 56 -1.37 -13.85 6.88
CA SER A 56 -0.72 -12.60 6.50
C SER A 56 -0.55 -12.49 4.99
N THR A 57 -0.68 -11.28 4.46
CA THR A 57 -0.57 -11.00 3.03
C THR A 57 0.46 -9.91 2.76
N GLY A 58 0.83 -9.76 1.49
CA GLY A 58 1.70 -8.69 1.03
C GLY A 58 3.08 -8.70 1.70
N VAL A 59 3.48 -7.56 2.25
CA VAL A 59 4.82 -7.39 2.85
C VAL A 59 5.06 -8.31 4.05
N VAL A 60 4.03 -8.57 4.86
CA VAL A 60 4.15 -9.43 6.05
C VAL A 60 4.43 -10.87 5.61
N TRP A 61 3.67 -11.40 4.66
CA TRP A 61 3.90 -12.73 4.09
C TRP A 61 5.31 -12.86 3.51
N CYS A 62 5.77 -11.87 2.72
CA CYS A 62 7.12 -11.89 2.17
C CYS A 62 8.22 -11.91 3.25
N THR A 63 8.00 -11.17 4.34
CA THR A 63 8.95 -11.11 5.46
C THR A 63 8.98 -12.43 6.25
N GLU A 64 7.83 -13.03 6.50
CA GLU A 64 7.70 -14.36 7.14
C GLU A 64 8.41 -15.41 6.30
N ARG A 65 8.15 -15.43 5.00
CA ARG A 65 8.80 -16.35 4.08
C ARG A 65 10.32 -16.15 4.01
N ALA A 66 10.80 -14.91 3.97
CA ALA A 66 12.23 -14.63 4.03
C ALA A 66 12.86 -15.06 5.37
N SER A 67 12.10 -14.98 6.47
CA SER A 67 12.57 -15.42 7.79
C SER A 67 12.79 -16.94 7.85
N GLU A 68 12.00 -17.73 7.14
CA GLU A 68 12.24 -19.17 6.97
C GLU A 68 13.56 -19.46 6.22
N HIS A 69 14.14 -18.45 5.55
CA HIS A 69 15.42 -18.51 4.84
C HIS A 69 16.54 -17.74 5.55
N GLY A 70 16.37 -17.41 6.84
CA GLY A 70 17.40 -16.76 7.66
C GLY A 70 17.36 -15.24 7.72
N TYR A 71 16.27 -14.61 7.24
CA TYR A 71 16.15 -13.14 7.34
C TYR A 71 16.04 -12.65 8.79
N ALA A 72 15.35 -13.38 9.66
CA ALA A 72 15.17 -13.00 11.06
C ALA A 72 16.48 -13.04 11.86
N GLU A 73 17.40 -13.93 11.49
CA GLU A 73 18.70 -14.14 12.17
C GLU A 73 19.74 -13.08 11.75
N ASP A 74 19.70 -12.63 10.48
CA ASP A 74 20.65 -11.65 9.95
C ASP A 74 19.95 -10.68 8.98
N PRO A 75 19.08 -9.76 9.44
CA PRO A 75 18.40 -8.82 8.57
C PRO A 75 19.34 -7.90 7.79
N SER A 76 20.54 -7.61 8.35
CA SER A 76 21.52 -6.73 7.74
C SER A 76 22.20 -7.33 6.50
N GLY A 77 22.24 -8.65 6.41
CA GLY A 77 22.77 -9.37 5.25
C GLY A 77 21.79 -9.50 4.08
N TRP A 78 20.59 -8.88 4.17
CA TRP A 78 19.55 -8.97 3.18
C TRP A 78 19.25 -7.62 2.53
N ALA A 79 18.92 -7.65 1.25
CA ALA A 79 18.38 -6.51 0.53
C ALA A 79 16.84 -6.55 0.55
N ASN A 80 16.22 -5.92 1.56
CA ASN A 80 14.77 -5.87 1.65
C ASN A 80 14.20 -4.73 0.77
N LEU A 81 13.95 -5.04 -0.50
CA LEU A 81 13.30 -4.16 -1.47
C LEU A 81 11.77 -4.34 -1.48
N GLY A 82 11.21 -5.14 -0.60
CA GLY A 82 9.77 -5.36 -0.45
C GLY A 82 9.12 -4.39 0.52
N GLN A 83 9.87 -3.86 1.48
CA GLN A 83 9.32 -3.03 2.53
C GLN A 83 8.87 -1.66 2.01
N GLY A 84 7.65 -1.29 2.35
CA GLY A 84 7.08 0.01 2.01
C GLY A 84 7.48 1.10 3.01
N ALA A 85 8.75 1.20 3.38
CA ALA A 85 9.27 2.23 4.25
C ALA A 85 10.48 2.93 3.60
N PRO A 86 10.57 4.27 3.67
CA PRO A 86 11.77 4.98 3.27
C PRO A 86 12.84 4.77 4.35
N GLU A 87 14.11 4.92 3.98
CA GLU A 87 15.19 4.97 4.97
C GLU A 87 14.91 6.02 6.04
N ALA A 88 15.19 5.68 7.30
CA ALA A 88 14.78 6.46 8.46
C ALA A 88 15.92 7.28 9.07
N ASP A 89 17.16 7.17 8.56
CA ASP A 89 18.30 7.92 9.07
C ASP A 89 18.28 9.40 8.62
N ASP A 90 19.08 10.22 9.30
CA ASP A 90 19.15 11.67 9.08
C ASP A 90 20.10 12.06 7.95
N GLY A 91 20.57 11.09 7.14
CA GLY A 91 21.57 11.28 6.09
C GLY A 91 21.06 11.98 4.80
N ILE A 92 19.81 12.43 4.75
CA ILE A 92 19.29 13.16 3.59
C ILE A 92 19.61 14.64 3.73
N GLU A 93 20.45 15.16 2.84
CA GLU A 93 20.84 16.56 2.84
C GLU A 93 19.63 17.49 2.69
N GLY A 94 19.53 18.50 3.55
CA GLY A 94 18.42 19.44 3.58
C GLY A 94 17.14 18.93 4.25
N SER A 95 17.12 17.69 4.72
CA SER A 95 16.00 17.18 5.49
C SER A 95 16.01 17.70 6.93
N PHE A 96 14.82 17.78 7.53
CA PHE A 96 14.66 18.18 8.92
C PHE A 96 15.23 17.12 9.88
N PRO A 97 16.07 17.49 10.87
CA PRO A 97 16.60 16.57 11.84
C PRO A 97 15.47 15.97 12.71
N ARG A 98 15.53 14.68 12.93
CA ARG A 98 14.54 13.97 13.76
C ARG A 98 14.89 14.15 15.24
N PRO A 99 13.90 14.35 16.13
CA PRO A 99 14.18 14.47 17.56
C PRO A 99 14.70 13.14 18.11
N GLU A 100 15.84 13.17 18.78
CA GLU A 100 16.43 12.01 19.45
C GLU A 100 15.71 11.63 20.75
N SER A 101 14.98 12.60 21.35
CA SER A 101 14.22 12.40 22.58
C SER A 101 12.91 13.19 22.52
N ILE A 102 11.91 12.65 23.20
CA ILE A 102 10.58 13.27 23.31
C ILE A 102 10.27 13.48 24.79
N PRO A 103 9.99 14.73 25.23
CA PRO A 103 9.59 14.99 26.60
C PRO A 103 8.21 14.39 26.87
N ILE A 104 8.04 13.68 27.98
CA ILE A 104 6.75 13.22 28.45
C ILE A 104 6.26 14.19 29.53
N THR A 105 5.34 15.09 29.13
CA THR A 105 4.71 16.03 30.03
C THR A 105 3.73 15.34 31.00
N SER A 106 3.33 16.02 32.07
CA SER A 106 2.31 15.46 32.98
C SER A 106 0.97 15.25 32.28
N ALA A 107 0.58 16.19 31.41
CA ALA A 107 -0.64 16.10 30.60
C ALA A 107 -0.60 14.91 29.61
N ALA A 108 0.57 14.60 29.08
CA ALA A 108 0.75 13.50 28.13
C ALA A 108 0.67 12.10 28.76
N ARG A 109 0.53 12.01 30.10
CA ARG A 109 0.28 10.74 30.83
C ARG A 109 -1.19 10.38 30.92
N GLU A 110 -2.08 11.34 30.64
CA GLU A 110 -3.52 11.14 30.64
C GLU A 110 -4.04 10.72 29.26
N TYR A 111 -5.28 10.22 29.22
CA TYR A 111 -5.93 9.95 27.94
C TYR A 111 -6.12 11.23 27.12
N GLY A 112 -5.62 11.21 25.90
CA GLY A 112 -5.91 12.27 24.93
C GLY A 112 -7.27 12.14 24.28
N PRO A 113 -7.78 13.21 23.65
CA PRO A 113 -9.00 13.10 22.84
C PRO A 113 -8.83 12.08 21.71
N THR A 114 -9.83 11.27 21.44
CA THR A 114 -9.81 10.22 20.42
C THR A 114 -9.62 10.73 19.00
N ALA A 115 -10.02 11.99 18.72
CA ALA A 115 -9.74 12.69 17.48
C ALA A 115 -8.35 13.41 17.46
N GLY A 116 -7.56 13.29 18.53
CA GLY A 116 -6.27 13.93 18.69
C GLY A 116 -6.32 15.30 19.37
N ILE A 117 -5.16 15.74 19.86
CA ILE A 117 -5.04 17.01 20.56
C ILE A 117 -5.28 18.19 19.62
N LYS A 118 -6.02 19.21 20.10
CA LYS A 118 -6.38 20.38 19.30
C LYS A 118 -5.18 21.12 18.68
N PRO A 119 -4.03 21.30 19.38
CA PRO A 119 -2.88 21.97 18.79
C PRO A 119 -2.33 21.26 17.54
N LEU A 120 -2.26 19.92 17.53
CA LEU A 120 -1.80 19.17 16.37
C LEU A 120 -2.82 19.22 15.23
N ARG A 121 -4.10 19.05 15.53
CA ARG A 121 -5.20 19.20 14.54
C ARG A 121 -5.15 20.57 13.87
N ALA A 122 -4.92 21.63 14.64
CA ALA A 122 -4.77 23.01 14.12
C ALA A 122 -3.50 23.15 13.25
N ALA A 123 -2.39 22.51 13.63
CA ALA A 123 -1.16 22.54 12.83
C ALA A 123 -1.35 21.86 11.48
N VAL A 124 -2.03 20.71 11.44
CA VAL A 124 -2.38 20.02 10.18
C VAL A 124 -3.30 20.90 9.33
N ALA A 125 -4.36 21.46 9.89
CA ALA A 125 -5.26 22.35 9.14
C ALA A 125 -4.51 23.54 8.52
N ARG A 126 -3.62 24.19 9.30
CA ARG A 126 -2.77 25.28 8.81
C ARG A 126 -1.88 24.80 7.66
N LEU A 127 -1.22 23.66 7.78
CA LEU A 127 -0.38 23.08 6.73
C LEU A 127 -1.15 22.92 5.42
N TYR A 128 -2.35 22.32 5.48
CA TYR A 128 -3.18 22.10 4.29
C TYR A 128 -3.66 23.42 3.68
N ASN A 129 -4.04 24.41 4.51
CA ASN A 129 -4.45 25.72 4.02
C ASN A 129 -3.32 26.45 3.31
N GLU A 130 -2.12 26.45 3.89
CA GLU A 130 -0.96 27.14 3.31
C GLU A 130 -0.40 26.44 2.06
N HIS A 131 -0.49 25.11 1.96
CA HIS A 131 0.03 24.39 0.81
C HIS A 131 -0.97 24.31 -0.35
N TYR A 132 -2.27 24.16 -0.06
CA TYR A 132 -3.25 23.80 -1.08
C TYR A 132 -4.44 24.76 -1.19
N ARG A 133 -4.64 25.65 -0.22
CA ARG A 133 -5.85 26.45 -0.17
C ARG A 133 -5.60 27.96 -0.10
N GLN A 134 -4.44 28.43 -0.53
CA GLN A 134 -4.16 29.86 -0.60
C GLN A 134 -5.17 30.57 -1.53
N GLY A 135 -5.79 31.64 -1.03
CA GLY A 135 -6.78 32.43 -1.78
C GLY A 135 -8.17 31.78 -1.90
N LYS A 136 -8.42 30.60 -1.33
CA LYS A 136 -9.75 29.99 -1.27
C LYS A 136 -10.53 30.52 -0.07
N GLU A 137 -11.84 30.74 -0.25
CA GLU A 137 -12.72 31.24 0.81
C GLU A 137 -12.94 30.19 1.92
N SER A 138 -13.19 28.92 1.52
CA SER A 138 -13.39 27.83 2.46
C SER A 138 -12.05 27.28 2.92
N GLN A 139 -11.77 27.33 4.22
CA GLN A 139 -10.51 26.93 4.85
C GLN A 139 -10.74 25.84 5.88
N TYR A 140 -9.82 24.88 5.98
CA TYR A 140 -9.84 23.88 7.05
C TYR A 140 -9.57 24.51 8.41
N THR A 141 -10.26 24.01 9.43
CA THR A 141 -10.01 24.29 10.83
C THR A 141 -9.58 23.03 11.55
N TRP A 142 -9.24 23.13 12.82
CA TRP A 142 -8.97 21.95 13.64
C TRP A 142 -10.15 20.97 13.68
N GLU A 143 -11.39 21.43 13.45
CA GLU A 143 -12.59 20.58 13.40
C GLU A 143 -12.63 19.65 12.17
N ASN A 144 -11.88 19.99 11.14
CA ASN A 144 -11.75 19.22 9.90
C ASN A 144 -10.64 18.16 9.94
N VAL A 145 -9.98 17.95 11.08
CA VAL A 145 -8.83 17.06 11.22
C VAL A 145 -9.04 16.03 12.32
N CYS A 146 -8.88 14.75 12.02
CA CYS A 146 -8.82 13.66 12.99
C CYS A 146 -7.43 13.04 13.00
N ILE A 147 -6.74 13.06 14.15
CA ILE A 147 -5.46 12.35 14.33
C ILE A 147 -5.72 10.91 14.68
N VAL A 148 -5.00 10.00 14.04
CA VAL A 148 -5.17 8.56 14.18
C VAL A 148 -3.83 7.85 14.44
N PRO A 149 -3.81 6.66 15.10
CA PRO A 149 -2.58 5.95 15.41
C PRO A 149 -1.99 5.20 14.17
N GLY A 150 -1.66 5.99 13.13
CA GLY A 150 -1.16 5.54 11.85
C GLY A 150 -2.26 5.29 10.81
N GLY A 151 -1.89 5.30 9.53
CA GLY A 151 -2.82 5.27 8.40
C GLY A 151 -3.76 4.05 8.39
N ARG A 152 -3.29 2.87 8.78
CA ARG A 152 -4.15 1.67 8.84
C ARG A 152 -5.29 1.81 9.84
N ALA A 153 -5.02 2.38 11.03
CA ALA A 153 -6.07 2.66 11.99
C ALA A 153 -7.04 3.72 11.43
N GLY A 154 -6.53 4.72 10.71
CA GLY A 154 -7.36 5.70 10.01
C GLY A 154 -8.30 5.06 8.99
N LEU A 155 -7.79 4.17 8.15
CA LEU A 155 -8.61 3.42 7.18
C LEU A 155 -9.68 2.56 7.86
N ILE A 156 -9.35 1.91 8.98
CA ILE A 156 -10.32 1.13 9.77
C ILE A 156 -11.39 2.03 10.37
N ARG A 157 -11.03 3.22 10.90
CA ARG A 157 -12.03 4.20 11.38
C ARG A 157 -12.94 4.68 10.25
N ILE A 158 -12.39 4.98 9.07
CA ILE A 158 -13.19 5.35 7.89
C ILE A 158 -14.18 4.24 7.56
N ALA A 159 -13.71 3.00 7.43
CA ALA A 159 -14.59 1.87 7.13
C ALA A 159 -15.67 1.63 8.20
N ALA A 160 -15.35 1.90 9.47
CA ALA A 160 -16.29 1.74 10.59
C ALA A 160 -17.44 2.76 10.60
N ILE A 161 -17.20 3.96 10.04
CA ILE A 161 -18.25 5.00 9.98
C ILE A 161 -19.08 4.95 8.70
N LEU A 162 -18.63 4.20 7.68
CA LEU A 162 -19.41 4.00 6.45
C LEU A 162 -20.62 3.10 6.74
N GLY A 163 -21.78 3.51 6.21
CA GLY A 163 -22.99 2.69 6.22
C GLY A 163 -22.93 1.54 5.21
N ASN A 164 -24.10 0.95 4.91
CA ASN A 164 -24.22 0.00 3.82
C ASN A 164 -23.92 0.72 2.50
N SER A 165 -22.81 0.36 1.85
CA SER A 165 -22.33 1.09 0.69
C SER A 165 -21.64 0.18 -0.33
N TYR A 166 -21.73 0.58 -1.61
CA TYR A 166 -20.89 0.08 -2.67
C TYR A 166 -19.62 0.92 -2.72
N LEU A 167 -18.48 0.30 -2.43
CA LEU A 167 -17.17 0.95 -2.44
C LEU A 167 -16.35 0.45 -3.62
N SER A 168 -16.04 1.35 -4.55
CA SER A 168 -15.17 1.06 -5.68
C SER A 168 -13.72 1.39 -5.36
N PHE A 169 -12.81 0.55 -5.85
CA PHE A 169 -11.36 0.68 -5.71
C PHE A 169 -10.64 0.19 -6.96
N PRO A 170 -9.54 0.83 -7.38
CA PRO A 170 -8.76 0.38 -8.52
C PRO A 170 -7.93 -0.87 -8.22
N ILE A 171 -7.57 -1.60 -9.27
CA ILE A 171 -6.63 -2.71 -9.25
C ILE A 171 -5.57 -2.45 -10.33
N PRO A 172 -4.26 -2.49 -9.98
CA PRO A 172 -3.68 -2.73 -8.66
C PRO A 172 -3.78 -1.52 -7.73
N ASP A 173 -3.87 -1.77 -6.41
CA ASP A 173 -3.76 -0.73 -5.37
C ASP A 173 -3.22 -1.31 -4.04
N TYR A 174 -3.18 -0.51 -2.99
CA TYR A 174 -2.54 -0.86 -1.72
C TYR A 174 -3.14 -2.11 -1.06
N SER A 175 -2.30 -3.11 -0.85
CA SER A 175 -2.71 -4.45 -0.38
C SER A 175 -3.52 -4.45 0.93
N ALA A 176 -3.28 -3.50 1.85
CA ALA A 176 -4.02 -3.45 3.11
C ALA A 176 -5.51 -3.13 2.96
N TYR A 177 -5.95 -2.58 1.82
CA TYR A 177 -7.38 -2.40 1.56
C TYR A 177 -8.11 -3.74 1.46
N ASN A 178 -7.43 -4.80 1.01
CA ASN A 178 -8.01 -6.13 0.90
C ASN A 178 -8.53 -6.64 2.25
N GLU A 179 -7.69 -6.59 3.29
CA GLU A 179 -8.07 -7.04 4.63
C GLU A 179 -9.13 -6.11 5.24
N MET A 180 -8.97 -4.80 5.10
CA MET A 180 -9.94 -3.82 5.58
C MET A 180 -11.33 -4.08 4.99
N LEU A 181 -11.43 -4.17 3.66
CA LEU A 181 -12.71 -4.43 2.98
C LEU A 181 -13.30 -5.81 3.29
N SER A 182 -12.47 -6.77 3.70
CA SER A 182 -12.92 -8.10 4.13
C SER A 182 -13.54 -8.11 5.53
N LEU A 183 -13.18 -7.14 6.39
CA LEU A 183 -13.66 -7.06 7.78
C LEU A 183 -15.09 -6.53 7.86
N PHE A 184 -15.42 -5.52 7.06
CA PHE A 184 -16.69 -4.78 7.16
C PHE A 184 -17.73 -5.35 6.20
N LYS A 185 -18.66 -6.13 6.72
CA LYS A 185 -19.70 -6.85 5.94
C LYS A 185 -20.76 -5.94 5.33
N ASN A 186 -20.88 -4.71 5.83
CA ASN A 186 -21.78 -3.68 5.30
C ASN A 186 -21.21 -2.98 4.06
N ILE A 187 -19.91 -3.16 3.75
CA ILE A 187 -19.29 -2.61 2.55
C ILE A 187 -19.27 -3.68 1.45
N ALA A 188 -19.88 -3.38 0.31
CA ALA A 188 -19.80 -4.22 -0.88
C ALA A 188 -18.64 -3.73 -1.77
N PRO A 189 -17.52 -4.48 -1.85
CA PRO A 189 -16.36 -4.07 -2.62
C PRO A 189 -16.59 -4.26 -4.13
N ILE A 190 -16.36 -3.21 -4.90
CA ILE A 190 -16.50 -3.16 -6.36
C ILE A 190 -15.09 -2.93 -6.97
N PRO A 191 -14.47 -3.95 -7.57
CA PRO A 191 -13.17 -3.79 -8.20
C PRO A 191 -13.28 -3.01 -9.51
N MET A 192 -12.35 -2.09 -9.73
CA MET A 192 -12.16 -1.32 -10.95
C MET A 192 -10.78 -1.65 -11.55
N PRO A 193 -10.69 -2.67 -12.41
CA PRO A 193 -9.41 -3.05 -13.02
C PRO A 193 -8.91 -1.94 -13.94
N LEU A 194 -7.64 -1.58 -13.78
CA LEU A 194 -6.94 -0.63 -14.63
C LEU A 194 -6.07 -1.37 -15.64
N SER A 195 -5.77 -0.72 -16.76
CA SER A 195 -5.01 -1.30 -17.86
C SER A 195 -3.53 -0.93 -17.79
N GLN A 196 -2.67 -1.93 -17.96
CA GLN A 196 -1.23 -1.71 -18.17
C GLN A 196 -0.97 -0.90 -19.45
N ASN A 197 -1.72 -1.17 -20.52
CA ASN A 197 -1.55 -0.48 -21.80
C ASN A 197 -1.84 1.03 -21.72
N ASP A 198 -2.45 1.46 -20.64
CA ASP A 198 -2.83 2.83 -20.33
C ASP A 198 -2.10 3.37 -19.10
N GLY A 199 -0.96 2.77 -18.75
CA GLY A 199 -0.17 3.17 -17.59
C GLY A 199 -0.93 3.10 -16.26
N TYR A 200 -1.96 2.24 -16.15
CA TYR A 200 -2.82 2.13 -14.98
C TYR A 200 -3.52 3.44 -14.61
N HIS A 201 -3.91 4.23 -15.61
CA HIS A 201 -4.54 5.51 -15.41
C HIS A 201 -5.98 5.38 -14.88
N ILE A 202 -6.40 6.30 -13.99
CA ILE A 202 -7.77 6.40 -13.50
C ILE A 202 -8.46 7.52 -14.27
N HIS A 203 -9.27 7.17 -15.27
CA HIS A 203 -10.00 8.15 -16.07
C HIS A 203 -11.25 8.66 -15.37
N ALA A 204 -11.50 9.95 -15.48
CA ALA A 204 -12.66 10.61 -14.88
C ALA A 204 -14.01 10.06 -15.42
N ASP A 205 -14.08 9.70 -16.70
CA ASP A 205 -15.27 9.07 -17.29
C ASP A 205 -15.54 7.68 -16.68
N LYS A 206 -14.50 6.91 -16.35
CA LYS A 206 -14.63 5.63 -15.68
C LYS A 206 -15.24 5.79 -14.28
N ILE A 207 -14.81 6.81 -13.55
CA ILE A 207 -15.39 7.16 -12.25
C ILE A 207 -16.88 7.53 -12.40
N ALA A 208 -17.23 8.31 -13.42
CA ALA A 208 -18.62 8.66 -13.71
C ALA A 208 -19.48 7.41 -13.99
N GLU A 209 -18.94 6.43 -14.74
CA GLU A 209 -19.62 5.15 -14.97
C GLU A 209 -19.85 4.36 -13.70
N GLU A 210 -18.84 4.27 -12.81
CA GLU A 210 -18.97 3.54 -11.55
C GLU A 210 -20.01 4.19 -10.62
N ILE A 211 -20.05 5.51 -10.53
CA ILE A 211 -21.08 6.24 -9.79
C ILE A 211 -22.46 6.01 -10.41
N ALA A 212 -22.59 6.03 -11.73
CA ALA A 212 -23.84 5.75 -12.41
C ALA A 212 -24.35 4.31 -12.17
N ARG A 213 -23.46 3.36 -11.87
CA ARG A 213 -23.78 1.98 -11.50
C ARG A 213 -24.16 1.82 -10.01
N GLY A 214 -24.07 2.90 -9.23
CA GLY A 214 -24.47 2.93 -7.82
C GLY A 214 -23.31 2.93 -6.82
N THR A 215 -22.07 3.12 -7.24
CA THR A 215 -20.95 3.35 -6.33
C THR A 215 -21.18 4.62 -5.52
N GLN A 216 -21.03 4.51 -4.20
CA GLN A 216 -21.25 5.58 -3.23
C GLN A 216 -19.96 6.03 -2.57
N VAL A 217 -18.92 5.19 -2.62
CA VAL A 217 -17.60 5.46 -2.04
C VAL A 217 -16.52 5.04 -3.03
N LEU A 218 -15.56 5.92 -3.22
CA LEU A 218 -14.35 5.65 -4.02
C LEU A 218 -13.14 5.70 -3.10
N LEU A 219 -12.30 4.67 -3.13
CA LEU A 219 -11.08 4.58 -2.35
C LEU A 219 -9.90 4.32 -3.27
N THR A 220 -8.89 5.17 -3.24
CA THR A 220 -7.63 4.95 -3.97
C THR A 220 -6.45 5.61 -3.27
N SER A 221 -5.26 5.06 -3.45
CA SER A 221 -4.02 5.78 -3.14
C SER A 221 -3.69 6.79 -4.25
N ASN A 222 -3.30 8.00 -3.88
CA ASN A 222 -2.86 9.03 -4.83
C ASN A 222 -1.75 9.90 -4.20
N PRO A 223 -0.48 9.77 -4.60
CA PRO A 223 0.09 8.87 -5.62
C PRO A 223 -0.06 7.38 -5.29
N ARG A 224 -0.02 6.55 -6.33
CA ARG A 224 -0.46 5.17 -6.25
C ARG A 224 0.62 4.18 -5.86
N ASN A 225 0.32 3.36 -4.88
CA ASN A 225 1.06 2.16 -4.50
C ASN A 225 0.31 0.94 -5.09
N PRO A 226 0.86 0.16 -6.04
CA PRO A 226 2.29 -0.03 -6.28
C PRO A 226 2.88 0.69 -7.50
N THR A 227 2.08 1.33 -8.35
CA THR A 227 2.49 1.70 -9.72
C THR A 227 3.40 2.92 -9.80
N GLY A 228 3.39 3.79 -8.79
CA GLY A 228 4.16 5.04 -8.82
C GLY A 228 3.57 6.14 -9.68
N HIS A 229 2.38 5.93 -10.24
CA HIS A 229 1.61 6.97 -10.95
C HIS A 229 0.75 7.79 -10.01
N PHE A 230 0.21 8.88 -10.50
CA PHE A 230 -0.78 9.67 -9.79
C PHE A 230 -1.80 10.27 -10.76
N VAL A 231 -2.95 10.59 -10.22
CA VAL A 231 -3.95 11.41 -10.91
C VAL A 231 -3.53 12.87 -10.76
N GLY A 232 -3.31 13.55 -11.87
CA GLY A 232 -2.84 14.94 -11.91
C GLY A 232 -3.91 15.97 -11.54
N HIS A 233 -3.49 17.24 -11.42
CA HIS A 233 -4.32 18.33 -10.92
C HIS A 233 -5.67 18.47 -11.66
N ASP A 234 -5.67 18.59 -12.98
CA ASP A 234 -6.89 18.82 -13.78
C ASP A 234 -7.83 17.62 -13.73
N GLU A 235 -7.32 16.41 -13.84
CA GLU A 235 -8.13 15.21 -13.80
C GLU A 235 -8.62 14.89 -12.39
N LEU A 236 -7.80 15.14 -11.37
CA LEU A 236 -8.23 15.02 -9.99
C LEU A 236 -9.37 16.00 -9.69
N ALA A 237 -9.31 17.23 -10.22
CA ALA A 237 -10.39 18.20 -10.13
C ALA A 237 -11.68 17.67 -10.81
N GLN A 238 -11.57 17.09 -12.01
CA GLN A 238 -12.72 16.49 -12.71
C GLN A 238 -13.31 15.32 -11.90
N ILE A 239 -12.49 14.45 -11.34
CA ILE A 239 -12.96 13.34 -10.50
C ILE A 239 -13.69 13.87 -9.26
N GLN A 240 -13.15 14.90 -8.61
CA GLN A 240 -13.79 15.51 -7.44
C GLN A 240 -15.13 16.18 -7.81
N ASP A 241 -15.22 16.85 -8.96
CA ASP A 241 -16.48 17.42 -9.47
C ASP A 241 -17.52 16.34 -9.79
N ILE A 242 -17.10 15.21 -10.34
CA ILE A 242 -17.96 14.04 -10.59
C ILE A 242 -18.46 13.44 -9.28
N CYS A 243 -17.63 13.38 -8.24
CA CYS A 243 -18.01 12.84 -6.94
C CYS A 243 -18.93 13.77 -6.14
N ARG A 244 -18.83 15.09 -6.33
CA ARG A 244 -19.57 16.09 -5.52
C ARG A 244 -21.06 15.79 -5.51
N ASP A 245 -21.67 15.79 -4.32
CA ASP A 245 -23.07 15.47 -4.05
C ASP A 245 -23.50 14.03 -4.47
N ARG A 246 -22.57 13.14 -4.82
CA ARG A 246 -22.89 11.80 -5.36
C ARG A 246 -22.16 10.66 -4.69
N ALA A 247 -20.89 10.87 -4.32
CA ALA A 247 -20.05 9.84 -3.74
C ALA A 247 -18.98 10.43 -2.83
N THR A 248 -18.65 9.73 -1.75
CA THR A 248 -17.51 10.05 -0.89
C THR A 248 -16.22 9.61 -1.60
N LEU A 249 -15.25 10.52 -1.74
CA LEU A 249 -13.95 10.23 -2.29
C LEU A 249 -12.91 10.12 -1.15
N ILE A 250 -12.26 8.97 -1.03
CA ILE A 250 -11.20 8.70 -0.05
C ILE A 250 -9.87 8.61 -0.80
N LEU A 251 -8.97 9.55 -0.52
CA LEU A 251 -7.63 9.63 -1.08
C LEU A 251 -6.59 9.30 -0.03
N ASP A 252 -5.88 8.19 -0.22
CA ASP A 252 -4.71 7.83 0.58
C ASP A 252 -3.48 8.52 0.00
N GLU A 253 -3.08 9.64 0.64
CA GLU A 253 -2.09 10.59 0.11
C GLU A 253 -0.70 10.43 0.76
N PHE A 254 -0.40 9.30 1.40
CA PHE A 254 0.88 9.10 2.08
C PHE A 254 2.10 9.35 1.19
N TYR A 255 1.96 9.27 -0.12
CA TYR A 255 3.05 9.49 -1.08
C TYR A 255 3.00 10.86 -1.76
N GLY A 256 2.11 11.77 -1.37
CA GLY A 256 1.95 13.10 -1.97
C GLY A 256 3.23 13.94 -1.97
N GLY A 257 4.14 13.69 -1.01
CA GLY A 257 5.44 14.34 -0.93
C GLY A 257 6.49 13.83 -1.94
N TYR A 258 6.33 12.62 -2.46
CA TYR A 258 7.27 11.98 -3.40
C TYR A 258 6.84 12.25 -4.84
N ASN A 259 6.89 13.53 -5.24
CA ASN A 259 6.50 14.01 -6.56
C ASN A 259 7.76 14.35 -7.38
N TYR A 260 7.95 13.71 -8.51
CA TYR A 260 9.11 13.90 -9.39
C TYR A 260 8.76 14.58 -10.71
N THR A 261 7.53 15.08 -10.86
CA THR A 261 7.05 15.74 -12.08
C THR A 261 7.42 17.23 -12.13
N THR A 262 7.84 17.80 -10.98
CA THR A 262 8.37 19.14 -10.86
C THR A 262 9.90 19.11 -10.78
N ASP A 263 10.52 20.28 -10.70
CA ASP A 263 11.97 20.43 -10.51
C ASP A 263 12.42 20.11 -9.06
N CYS A 264 11.68 19.26 -8.35
CA CYS A 264 11.91 18.93 -6.95
C CYS A 264 11.94 20.20 -6.07
N ASP A 265 10.94 21.03 -6.21
CA ASP A 265 10.79 22.31 -5.51
C ASP A 265 10.07 22.22 -4.17
N GLY A 266 9.68 20.99 -3.78
CA GLY A 266 8.89 20.68 -2.58
C GLY A 266 7.39 20.75 -2.79
N THR A 267 6.90 20.91 -4.02
CA THR A 267 5.47 20.84 -4.35
C THR A 267 4.95 19.42 -4.14
N THR A 268 3.84 19.30 -3.42
CA THR A 268 3.21 18.04 -3.06
C THR A 268 1.85 17.88 -3.73
N ILE A 269 1.38 16.64 -3.87
CA ILE A 269 0.11 16.31 -4.50
C ILE A 269 -0.92 16.10 -3.40
N SER A 270 -2.10 16.74 -3.51
CA SER A 270 -3.24 16.51 -2.62
C SER A 270 -4.56 16.93 -3.26
N GLY A 271 -5.62 16.16 -3.04
CA GLY A 271 -6.99 16.53 -3.38
C GLY A 271 -7.53 17.73 -2.62
N ALA A 272 -6.86 18.17 -1.55
CA ALA A 272 -7.22 19.38 -0.81
C ALA A 272 -7.27 20.64 -1.70
N GLU A 273 -6.48 20.64 -2.78
CA GLU A 273 -6.43 21.72 -3.75
C GLU A 273 -7.77 21.96 -4.45
N ASN A 274 -8.52 20.89 -4.72
CA ASN A 274 -9.73 20.93 -5.56
C ASN A 274 -11.03 20.91 -4.75
N VAL A 275 -10.96 20.74 -3.43
CA VAL A 275 -12.12 20.89 -2.54
C VAL A 275 -12.67 22.31 -2.64
N VAL A 276 -13.97 22.45 -2.94
CA VAL A 276 -14.64 23.76 -3.02
C VAL A 276 -15.02 24.22 -1.61
N ASP A 277 -15.82 23.41 -0.92
CA ASP A 277 -16.18 23.67 0.47
C ASP A 277 -15.73 22.53 1.39
N VAL A 278 -14.94 22.85 2.41
CA VAL A 278 -14.31 21.87 3.32
C VAL A 278 -15.31 21.06 4.15
N ASN A 279 -16.58 21.50 4.22
CA ASN A 279 -17.63 20.82 4.97
C ASN A 279 -18.76 20.26 4.11
N GLN A 280 -18.81 20.59 2.81
CA GLN A 280 -19.84 20.10 1.90
C GLN A 280 -19.31 19.07 0.91
N ASP A 281 -18.05 19.17 0.51
CA ASP A 281 -17.45 18.18 -0.39
C ASP A 281 -17.05 16.94 0.41
N ASP A 282 -17.65 15.79 0.10
CA ASP A 282 -17.38 14.50 0.78
C ASP A 282 -16.04 13.92 0.35
N VAL A 283 -14.95 14.63 0.66
CA VAL A 283 -13.57 14.24 0.37
C VAL A 283 -12.83 13.98 1.67
N LEU A 284 -12.31 12.76 1.83
CA LEU A 284 -11.46 12.36 2.96
C LEU A 284 -10.03 12.14 2.47
N LEU A 285 -9.10 12.90 3.03
CA LEU A 285 -7.68 12.83 2.72
C LEU A 285 -6.95 12.19 3.89
N ILE A 286 -6.22 11.10 3.65
CA ILE A 286 -5.44 10.43 4.68
C ILE A 286 -3.95 10.55 4.41
N ASP A 287 -3.19 11.06 5.37
CA ASP A 287 -1.74 11.23 5.30
C ASP A 287 -1.13 11.19 6.73
N GLY A 288 0.19 11.34 6.87
CA GLY A 288 0.83 11.31 8.17
C GLY A 288 2.35 11.37 8.13
N LEU A 289 2.95 11.22 9.30
CA LEU A 289 4.41 11.29 9.45
C LEU A 289 5.14 10.09 8.86
N THR A 290 4.44 8.99 8.62
CA THR A 290 5.03 7.68 8.21
C THR A 290 5.94 7.79 6.99
N LYS A 291 5.49 8.49 5.94
CA LYS A 291 6.24 8.65 4.68
C LYS A 291 6.82 10.03 4.57
N ARG A 292 6.00 11.06 4.76
CA ARG A 292 6.36 12.46 4.64
C ARG A 292 7.56 12.84 5.51
N PHE A 293 7.65 12.33 6.74
CA PHE A 293 8.76 12.58 7.66
C PHE A 293 9.61 11.35 7.96
N ARG A 294 9.40 10.24 7.27
CA ARG A 294 10.14 9.00 7.45
C ARG A 294 10.09 8.46 8.90
N LEU A 295 8.94 8.63 9.58
CA LEU A 295 8.70 8.25 10.97
C LEU A 295 7.61 7.15 11.10
N PRO A 296 7.80 5.97 10.48
CA PRO A 296 6.77 4.92 10.52
C PRO A 296 6.49 4.41 11.94
N GLY A 297 7.49 4.42 12.83
CA GLY A 297 7.38 3.97 14.21
C GLY A 297 6.58 4.91 15.13
N TRP A 298 6.42 6.19 14.78
CA TRP A 298 5.70 7.16 15.62
C TRP A 298 4.19 6.93 15.65
N ARG A 299 3.65 6.27 14.64
CA ARG A 299 2.21 5.97 14.55
C ARG A 299 1.35 7.23 14.64
N ILE A 300 1.74 8.33 13.99
CA ILE A 300 0.96 9.56 13.85
C ILE A 300 0.56 9.74 12.39
N ALA A 301 -0.74 9.76 12.16
CA ALA A 301 -1.37 10.07 10.88
C ALA A 301 -2.62 10.92 11.13
N TRP A 302 -3.20 11.43 10.06
CA TRP A 302 -4.41 12.25 10.13
C TRP A 302 -5.34 11.97 8.96
N ILE A 303 -6.61 12.27 9.20
CA ILE A 303 -7.65 12.34 8.19
C ILE A 303 -8.15 13.79 8.17
N VAL A 304 -8.18 14.39 6.98
CA VAL A 304 -8.72 15.72 6.74
C VAL A 304 -10.00 15.61 5.92
N GLY A 305 -11.07 16.27 6.33
CA GLY A 305 -12.36 16.22 5.64
C GLY A 305 -13.45 16.99 6.35
N PRO A 306 -14.71 16.84 5.93
CA PRO A 306 -15.86 17.51 6.56
C PRO A 306 -15.94 17.24 8.05
N LYS A 307 -16.37 18.27 8.81
CA LYS A 307 -16.49 18.19 10.28
C LYS A 307 -17.34 17.01 10.72
N GLU A 308 -18.43 16.70 10.05
CA GLU A 308 -19.32 15.59 10.41
C GLU A 308 -18.61 14.24 10.34
N PHE A 309 -17.78 14.02 9.29
CA PHE A 309 -16.92 12.82 9.21
C PHE A 309 -15.90 12.80 10.34
N VAL A 310 -15.27 13.93 10.65
CA VAL A 310 -14.27 14.02 11.73
C VAL A 310 -14.88 13.71 13.10
N ASP A 311 -16.09 14.19 13.38
CA ASP A 311 -16.82 13.89 14.60
C ASP A 311 -17.14 12.37 14.69
N ALA A 312 -17.59 11.77 13.60
CA ALA A 312 -17.83 10.32 13.50
C ALA A 312 -16.53 9.50 13.67
N LEU A 313 -15.43 9.92 13.05
CA LEU A 313 -14.10 9.29 13.19
C LEU A 313 -13.58 9.38 14.63
N GLY A 314 -13.79 10.50 15.31
CA GLY A 314 -13.47 10.68 16.71
C GLY A 314 -14.27 9.75 17.60
N SER A 315 -15.58 9.61 17.33
CA SER A 315 -16.47 8.67 18.01
C SER A 315 -16.01 7.22 17.79
N ALA A 316 -15.73 6.83 16.53
CA ALA A 316 -15.22 5.49 16.21
C ALA A 316 -13.92 5.17 16.95
N GLY A 317 -13.02 6.16 17.08
CA GLY A 317 -11.79 6.01 17.84
C GLY A 317 -11.99 5.59 19.29
N SER A 318 -13.10 5.96 19.91
CA SER A 318 -13.36 5.63 21.32
C SER A 318 -13.52 4.13 21.60
N TYR A 319 -13.94 3.35 20.61
CA TYR A 319 -14.14 1.91 20.75
C TYR A 319 -13.19 1.07 19.88
N LEU A 320 -12.47 1.68 18.92
CA LEU A 320 -11.55 0.94 18.06
C LEU A 320 -10.11 0.92 18.58
N ASP A 321 -9.57 2.07 19.00
CA ASP A 321 -8.14 2.20 19.28
C ASP A 321 -7.76 3.17 20.41
N GLY A 322 -8.70 3.96 20.94
CA GLY A 322 -8.49 4.90 22.04
C GLY A 322 -7.76 6.19 21.67
N GLY A 323 -7.32 6.36 20.43
CA GLY A 323 -6.62 7.56 19.96
C GLY A 323 -5.10 7.39 19.85
N ALA A 324 -4.44 8.37 19.19
CA ALA A 324 -3.01 8.37 18.98
C ALA A 324 -2.24 8.81 20.25
N ASN A 325 -1.01 8.35 20.37
CA ASN A 325 -0.12 8.61 21.49
C ASN A 325 0.15 10.11 21.67
N VAL A 326 -0.17 10.68 22.83
CA VAL A 326 -0.10 12.13 23.10
C VAL A 326 1.32 12.68 23.05
N PRO A 327 2.36 12.07 23.66
CA PRO A 327 3.73 12.60 23.56
C PRO A 327 4.20 12.76 22.11
N PHE A 328 3.90 11.81 21.22
CA PHE A 328 4.27 11.90 19.80
C PHE A 328 3.40 12.94 19.05
N GLN A 329 2.16 13.16 19.48
CA GLN A 329 1.35 14.26 18.93
C GLN A 329 1.95 15.62 19.27
N GLU A 330 2.38 15.83 20.52
CA GLU A 330 3.03 17.08 20.95
C GLU A 330 4.35 17.30 20.18
N ALA A 331 5.16 16.27 20.04
CA ALA A 331 6.43 16.33 19.32
C ALA A 331 6.27 16.58 17.80
N ALA A 332 5.14 16.20 17.21
CA ALA A 332 4.86 16.42 15.80
C ALA A 332 4.50 17.87 15.44
N ILE A 333 3.98 18.65 16.39
CA ILE A 333 3.50 20.01 16.13
C ILE A 333 4.54 20.91 15.45
N PRO A 334 5.78 21.06 15.97
CA PRO A 334 6.78 21.91 15.34
C PRO A 334 7.24 21.41 13.97
N MET A 335 7.12 20.11 13.69
CA MET A 335 7.49 19.53 12.41
C MET A 335 6.52 19.90 11.28
N LEU A 336 5.31 20.34 11.61
CA LEU A 336 4.26 20.71 10.66
C LEU A 336 4.25 22.20 10.31
N ASP A 337 5.34 22.91 10.57
CA ASP A 337 5.50 24.26 10.02
C ASP A 337 5.55 24.16 8.47
N PRO A 338 4.71 24.90 7.74
CA PRO A 338 4.59 24.73 6.30
C PRO A 338 5.89 24.98 5.54
N SER A 339 6.74 25.90 6.01
CA SER A 339 8.03 26.17 5.39
C SER A 339 9.02 25.01 5.60
N LEU A 340 9.04 24.42 6.78
CA LEU A 340 9.84 23.24 7.10
C LEU A 340 9.36 22.03 6.31
N VAL A 341 8.05 21.83 6.21
CA VAL A 341 7.48 20.74 5.40
C VAL A 341 7.88 20.90 3.93
N ARG A 342 7.83 22.10 3.37
CA ARG A 342 8.25 22.33 1.98
C ARG A 342 9.74 22.03 1.77
N ALA A 343 10.59 22.43 2.69
CA ALA A 343 12.03 22.14 2.65
C ALA A 343 12.29 20.63 2.74
N GLU A 344 11.63 19.92 3.66
CA GLU A 344 11.69 18.47 3.79
C GLU A 344 11.26 17.77 2.51
N MET A 345 10.12 18.18 1.91
CA MET A 345 9.62 17.57 0.67
C MET A 345 10.59 17.79 -0.50
N LYS A 346 11.20 18.98 -0.60
CA LYS A 346 12.24 19.25 -1.58
C LYS A 346 13.43 18.30 -1.42
N ALA A 347 13.94 18.15 -0.21
CA ALA A 347 15.05 17.26 0.09
C ALA A 347 14.71 15.80 -0.28
N LEU A 348 13.52 15.31 0.08
CA LEU A 348 13.06 13.98 -0.26
C LEU A 348 12.92 13.79 -1.79
N GLN A 349 12.35 14.75 -2.49
CA GLN A 349 12.17 14.68 -3.94
C GLN A 349 13.49 14.56 -4.67
N VAL A 350 14.49 15.36 -4.30
CA VAL A 350 15.85 15.28 -4.88
C VAL A 350 16.45 13.91 -4.60
N HIS A 351 16.51 13.51 -3.34
CA HIS A 351 17.14 12.27 -2.91
C HIS A 351 16.50 11.02 -3.55
N PHE A 352 15.16 10.93 -3.51
CA PHE A 352 14.46 9.75 -4.03
C PHE A 352 14.35 9.74 -5.55
N ARG A 353 14.40 10.89 -6.23
CA ARG A 353 14.56 10.95 -7.70
C ARG A 353 15.88 10.36 -8.14
N GLU A 354 17.00 10.68 -7.48
CA GLU A 354 18.30 10.10 -7.75
C GLU A 354 18.30 8.58 -7.58
N LYS A 355 17.67 8.08 -6.49
CA LYS A 355 17.54 6.64 -6.26
C LYS A 355 16.67 5.96 -7.31
N ARG A 356 15.54 6.58 -7.69
CA ARG A 356 14.70 6.11 -8.79
C ARG A 356 15.50 5.96 -10.09
N ASP A 357 16.20 7.02 -10.46
CA ASP A 357 16.93 7.07 -11.72
C ASP A 357 18.07 6.04 -11.75
N PHE A 358 18.75 5.84 -10.62
CA PHE A 358 19.73 4.77 -10.44
C PHE A 358 19.09 3.38 -10.62
N VAL A 359 17.97 3.09 -9.92
CA VAL A 359 17.30 1.78 -9.99
C VAL A 359 16.78 1.51 -11.40
N VAL A 360 16.15 2.50 -12.04
CA VAL A 360 15.67 2.38 -13.42
C VAL A 360 16.84 2.12 -14.39
N GLY A 361 17.95 2.82 -14.22
CA GLY A 361 19.17 2.59 -15.02
C GLY A 361 19.68 1.17 -14.88
N ARG A 362 19.81 0.66 -13.64
CA ARG A 362 20.26 -0.70 -13.37
C ARG A 362 19.29 -1.77 -13.92
N LEU A 363 17.99 -1.58 -13.79
CA LEU A 363 16.99 -2.50 -14.35
C LEU A 363 17.09 -2.57 -15.88
N ARG A 364 17.32 -1.43 -16.56
CA ARG A 364 17.57 -1.40 -18.00
C ARG A 364 18.86 -2.15 -18.40
N GLU A 365 19.94 -2.00 -17.63
CA GLU A 365 21.19 -2.75 -17.84
C GLU A 365 21.00 -4.26 -17.66
N ILE A 366 20.16 -4.70 -16.74
CA ILE A 366 19.79 -6.12 -16.54
C ILE A 366 18.97 -6.66 -17.73
N GLY A 367 18.28 -5.77 -18.46
CA GLY A 367 17.51 -6.08 -19.65
C GLY A 367 15.99 -5.88 -19.51
N PHE A 368 15.50 -5.26 -18.44
CA PHE A 368 14.09 -4.89 -18.34
C PHE A 368 13.80 -3.66 -19.21
N ARG A 369 12.72 -3.72 -19.98
CA ARG A 369 12.21 -2.53 -20.66
C ARG A 369 11.46 -1.69 -19.62
N MET A 370 11.97 -0.50 -19.37
CA MET A 370 11.41 0.48 -18.43
C MET A 370 10.86 1.65 -19.24
N ASP A 371 9.76 1.39 -19.97
CA ASP A 371 9.11 2.40 -20.81
C ASP A 371 8.33 3.39 -19.96
N ASP A 372 7.81 2.90 -18.82
CA ASP A 372 7.03 3.67 -17.86
C ASP A 372 7.83 3.87 -16.57
N VAL A 373 8.32 5.10 -16.38
CA VAL A 373 9.12 5.49 -15.22
C VAL A 373 8.20 6.09 -14.17
N PRO A 374 8.24 5.61 -12.90
CA PRO A 374 7.39 6.14 -11.85
C PRO A 374 7.57 7.66 -11.67
N GLN A 375 6.46 8.38 -11.66
CA GLN A 375 6.43 9.83 -11.50
C GLN A 375 6.36 10.26 -10.03
N ALA A 376 6.02 9.32 -9.15
CA ALA A 376 5.84 9.56 -7.72
C ALA A 376 6.14 8.29 -6.91
N THR A 377 5.98 8.33 -5.59
CA THR A 377 6.26 7.27 -4.61
C THR A 377 7.75 6.92 -4.51
N PHE A 378 8.08 5.76 -3.97
CA PHE A 378 9.41 5.13 -4.03
C PHE A 378 9.30 3.65 -4.43
N TYR A 379 8.42 3.37 -5.41
CA TYR A 379 8.17 2.04 -5.94
C TYR A 379 8.39 1.95 -7.43
N ILE A 380 8.87 0.79 -7.87
CA ILE A 380 8.84 0.31 -9.24
C ILE A 380 7.80 -0.82 -9.32
N TRP A 381 6.86 -0.72 -10.23
CA TRP A 381 5.96 -1.78 -10.63
C TRP A 381 6.56 -2.51 -11.81
N LEU A 382 7.39 -3.54 -11.50
CA LEU A 382 8.24 -4.20 -12.48
C LEU A 382 7.49 -5.32 -13.18
N ASP A 383 7.32 -5.19 -14.49
CA ASP A 383 6.81 -6.24 -15.36
C ASP A 383 7.93 -7.24 -15.72
N LEU A 384 7.82 -8.47 -15.22
CA LEU A 384 8.78 -9.53 -15.46
C LEU A 384 8.79 -10.03 -16.91
N THR A 385 7.71 -9.78 -17.67
CA THR A 385 7.62 -10.11 -19.10
C THR A 385 8.31 -9.08 -20.00
N SER A 386 8.72 -7.95 -19.42
CA SER A 386 9.42 -6.87 -20.15
C SER A 386 10.90 -7.16 -20.43
N LEU A 387 11.44 -8.29 -19.94
CA LEU A 387 12.84 -8.68 -20.19
C LEU A 387 13.14 -8.87 -21.68
N ASP A 388 14.24 -8.26 -22.13
CA ASP A 388 14.77 -8.39 -23.49
C ASP A 388 16.26 -8.76 -23.44
N PRO A 389 16.66 -9.92 -24.01
CA PRO A 389 15.79 -10.96 -24.57
C PRO A 389 14.92 -11.63 -23.49
N PRO A 390 13.75 -12.17 -23.88
CA PRO A 390 12.86 -12.83 -22.93
C PRO A 390 13.54 -14.06 -22.31
N LEU A 391 13.08 -14.44 -21.11
CA LEU A 391 13.56 -15.63 -20.43
C LEU A 391 13.08 -16.90 -21.16
N PRO A 392 13.89 -17.98 -21.13
CA PRO A 392 13.44 -19.26 -21.65
C PRO A 392 12.23 -19.76 -20.81
N PRO A 393 11.20 -20.36 -21.43
CA PRO A 393 9.98 -20.79 -20.74
C PRO A 393 10.23 -21.70 -19.53
N GLN A 394 11.26 -22.54 -19.58
CA GLN A 394 11.64 -23.44 -18.50
C GLN A 394 12.23 -22.73 -17.27
N ALA A 395 12.60 -21.45 -17.37
CA ALA A 395 13.11 -20.68 -16.25
C ALA A 395 12.03 -20.41 -15.17
N ASN A 396 10.76 -20.41 -15.60
CA ASN A 396 9.57 -20.29 -14.73
C ASN A 396 9.62 -19.15 -13.69
N ILE A 397 10.33 -18.07 -13.97
CA ILE A 397 10.45 -16.89 -13.09
C ILE A 397 9.85 -15.61 -13.69
N SER A 398 9.05 -15.73 -14.75
CA SER A 398 8.22 -14.62 -15.27
C SER A 398 6.93 -14.41 -14.44
N ASP A 399 6.71 -15.26 -13.45
CA ASP A 399 5.68 -15.17 -12.43
C ASP A 399 6.22 -14.51 -11.16
N GLY A 400 5.47 -13.57 -10.57
CA GLY A 400 5.93 -12.78 -9.42
C GLY A 400 6.24 -13.60 -8.17
N LEU A 401 5.49 -14.69 -7.90
CA LEU A 401 5.75 -15.57 -6.76
C LEU A 401 7.01 -16.39 -6.97
N ASN A 402 7.17 -16.96 -8.17
CA ASN A 402 8.36 -17.74 -8.51
C ASN A 402 9.63 -16.87 -8.55
N PHE A 403 9.51 -15.65 -9.07
CA PHE A 403 10.61 -14.68 -9.05
C PHE A 403 11.00 -14.30 -7.61
N PHE A 404 10.02 -14.04 -6.75
CA PHE A 404 10.26 -13.79 -5.33
C PHE A 404 11.00 -14.97 -4.67
N ASN A 405 10.53 -16.20 -4.88
CA ASN A 405 11.17 -17.41 -4.34
C ASN A 405 12.61 -17.55 -4.82
N ALA A 406 12.86 -17.31 -6.11
CA ALA A 406 14.21 -17.31 -6.66
C ALA A 406 15.13 -16.28 -6.01
N LEU A 407 14.62 -15.11 -5.71
CA LEU A 407 15.36 -14.02 -5.06
C LEU A 407 15.73 -14.31 -3.60
N LEU A 408 15.00 -15.17 -2.90
CA LEU A 408 15.33 -15.55 -1.52
C LEU A 408 16.72 -16.21 -1.44
N SER A 409 17.12 -17.00 -2.44
CA SER A 409 18.47 -17.60 -2.51
C SER A 409 19.60 -16.54 -2.64
N GLU A 410 19.27 -15.35 -3.13
CA GLU A 410 20.18 -14.21 -3.25
C GLU A 410 20.01 -13.19 -2.12
N LYS A 411 19.24 -13.55 -1.07
CA LYS A 411 18.91 -12.69 0.07
C LYS A 411 18.25 -11.36 -0.33
N VAL A 412 17.36 -11.41 -1.34
CA VAL A 412 16.63 -10.25 -1.83
C VAL A 412 15.13 -10.46 -1.62
N ILE A 413 14.46 -9.47 -1.07
CA ILE A 413 13.00 -9.48 -0.83
C ILE A 413 12.36 -8.45 -1.75
N VAL A 414 11.35 -8.85 -2.53
CA VAL A 414 10.41 -8.00 -3.28
C VAL A 414 8.99 -8.35 -2.88
N VAL A 415 7.98 -7.68 -3.39
CA VAL A 415 6.58 -8.08 -3.13
C VAL A 415 5.92 -8.54 -4.44
N PRO A 416 5.49 -9.82 -4.53
CA PRO A 416 4.76 -10.32 -5.69
C PRO A 416 3.52 -9.48 -6.01
N GLY A 417 3.28 -9.25 -7.30
CA GLY A 417 2.21 -8.40 -7.78
C GLY A 417 0.81 -8.87 -7.42
N ILE A 418 0.63 -10.16 -7.28
CA ILE A 418 -0.63 -10.79 -6.87
C ILE A 418 -1.21 -10.21 -5.57
N PHE A 419 -0.39 -9.69 -4.66
CA PHE A 419 -0.85 -9.06 -3.42
C PHE A 419 -1.50 -7.68 -3.63
N PHE A 420 -1.34 -7.07 -4.79
CA PHE A 420 -1.97 -5.80 -5.16
C PHE A 420 -3.23 -5.98 -6.02
N ASP A 421 -3.55 -7.24 -6.34
CA ASP A 421 -4.83 -7.62 -6.90
C ASP A 421 -5.84 -7.83 -5.78
N LEU A 422 -6.50 -6.73 -5.38
CA LEU A 422 -7.42 -6.72 -4.26
C LEU A 422 -8.64 -7.61 -4.53
N ASN A 423 -8.81 -8.66 -3.73
CA ASN A 423 -9.89 -9.65 -3.85
C ASN A 423 -10.57 -9.93 -2.49
N PRO A 424 -11.12 -8.90 -1.81
CA PRO A 424 -11.60 -9.00 -0.44
C PRO A 424 -12.74 -10.01 -0.27
N ALA A 425 -13.54 -10.22 -1.30
CA ALA A 425 -14.64 -11.19 -1.29
C ALA A 425 -14.21 -12.59 -1.78
N LYS A 426 -12.93 -12.79 -2.12
CA LYS A 426 -12.38 -14.04 -2.69
C LYS A 426 -13.20 -14.57 -3.89
N ARG A 427 -13.69 -13.66 -4.74
CA ARG A 427 -14.57 -13.98 -5.89
C ARG A 427 -13.80 -14.40 -7.14
N ARG A 428 -12.50 -14.06 -7.21
CA ARG A 428 -11.64 -14.38 -8.34
C ARG A 428 -10.59 -15.40 -7.92
N ASP A 429 -10.19 -16.25 -8.85
CA ASP A 429 -8.97 -17.04 -8.70
C ASP A 429 -7.77 -16.14 -8.93
N LEU A 430 -6.82 -16.10 -7.99
CA LEU A 430 -5.63 -15.26 -8.09
C LEU A 430 -4.64 -15.76 -9.16
N PHE A 431 -4.79 -16.97 -9.68
CA PHE A 431 -4.02 -17.45 -10.83
C PHE A 431 -4.36 -16.69 -12.13
N ASP A 432 -5.58 -16.14 -12.22
CA ASP A 432 -6.01 -15.29 -13.33
C ASP A 432 -5.78 -13.80 -13.02
N SER A 433 -4.93 -13.50 -12.06
CA SER A 433 -4.63 -12.13 -11.66
C SER A 433 -3.93 -11.35 -12.78
N PRO A 434 -4.41 -10.14 -13.15
CA PRO A 434 -3.69 -9.28 -14.09
C PRO A 434 -2.34 -8.81 -13.52
N CYS A 435 -2.10 -8.98 -12.23
CA CYS A 435 -0.87 -8.60 -11.53
C CYS A 435 0.15 -9.76 -11.42
N HIS A 436 -0.14 -10.92 -12.03
CA HIS A 436 0.61 -12.16 -11.89
C HIS A 436 2.08 -12.03 -12.31
N HIS A 437 2.36 -11.30 -13.40
CA HIS A 437 3.69 -11.12 -13.96
C HIS A 437 4.44 -9.91 -13.38
N PHE A 438 3.96 -9.36 -12.29
CA PHE A 438 4.56 -8.18 -11.69
C PHE A 438 5.17 -8.46 -10.33
N VAL A 439 6.15 -7.63 -9.99
CA VAL A 439 6.61 -7.46 -8.61
C VAL A 439 6.72 -5.97 -8.28
N ARG A 440 6.41 -5.61 -7.03
CA ARG A 440 6.72 -4.28 -6.51
C ARG A 440 8.12 -4.31 -5.91
N LEU A 441 8.98 -3.44 -6.42
CA LEU A 441 10.31 -3.16 -5.91
C LEU A 441 10.32 -1.78 -5.26
N SER A 442 10.81 -1.68 -4.03
CA SER A 442 10.95 -0.42 -3.31
C SER A 442 12.38 0.13 -3.45
N TYR A 443 12.51 1.40 -3.83
CA TYR A 443 13.77 2.13 -3.71
C TYR A 443 13.83 3.02 -2.46
N GLY A 444 12.97 2.70 -1.47
CA GLY A 444 12.99 3.28 -0.12
C GLY A 444 14.29 3.04 0.66
N PRO A 445 14.89 1.83 0.64
CA PRO A 445 16.11 1.51 1.39
C PRO A 445 17.33 2.34 0.97
N LYS A 446 18.43 2.27 1.76
CA LYS A 446 19.70 2.92 1.45
C LYS A 446 20.29 2.47 0.13
N MET A 447 21.15 3.31 -0.45
CA MET A 447 21.74 3.07 -1.77
C MET A 447 22.58 1.78 -1.83
N ASP A 448 23.31 1.43 -0.78
CA ASP A 448 24.07 0.18 -0.68
C ASP A 448 23.17 -1.06 -0.71
N VAL A 449 22.04 -1.01 -0.01
CA VAL A 449 21.01 -2.06 -0.04
C VAL A 449 20.39 -2.18 -1.44
N LEU A 450 20.13 -1.04 -2.12
CA LEU A 450 19.62 -1.05 -3.49
C LEU A 450 20.61 -1.69 -4.47
N LYS A 451 21.90 -1.33 -4.37
CA LYS A 451 22.95 -1.93 -5.20
C LYS A 451 23.01 -3.45 -5.00
N SER A 452 23.11 -3.90 -3.74
CA SER A 452 23.16 -5.32 -3.41
C SER A 452 21.92 -6.08 -3.92
N GLY A 453 20.73 -5.50 -3.76
CA GLY A 453 19.48 -6.12 -4.22
C GLY A 453 19.39 -6.22 -5.73
N LEU A 454 19.80 -5.18 -6.46
CA LEU A 454 19.82 -5.19 -7.94
C LEU A 454 20.87 -6.17 -8.51
N ASP A 455 22.02 -6.29 -7.84
CA ASP A 455 23.02 -7.30 -8.18
C ASP A 455 22.49 -8.73 -7.95
N GLY A 456 21.70 -8.94 -6.90
CA GLY A 456 20.99 -10.21 -6.67
C GLY A 456 19.96 -10.50 -7.77
N ILE A 457 19.18 -9.51 -8.18
CA ILE A 457 18.23 -9.62 -9.30
C ILE A 457 19.00 -10.00 -10.59
N GLU A 458 20.12 -9.34 -10.88
CA GLU A 458 20.95 -9.63 -12.04
C GLU A 458 21.47 -11.08 -12.04
N ARG A 459 21.94 -11.58 -10.87
CA ARG A 459 22.40 -12.97 -10.74
C ARG A 459 21.28 -13.97 -11.01
N VAL A 460 20.07 -13.73 -10.49
CA VAL A 460 18.92 -14.59 -10.78
C VAL A 460 18.59 -14.61 -12.28
N ILE A 461 18.59 -13.46 -12.96
CA ILE A 461 18.31 -13.38 -14.39
C ILE A 461 19.42 -14.07 -15.21
N LYS A 462 20.69 -13.88 -14.89
CA LYS A 462 21.82 -14.55 -15.54
C LYS A 462 21.74 -16.07 -15.38
N ARG A 463 21.40 -16.55 -14.18
CA ARG A 463 21.21 -17.97 -13.91
C ARG A 463 20.05 -18.54 -14.75
N ALA A 464 18.93 -17.84 -14.79
CA ALA A 464 17.76 -18.24 -15.59
C ALA A 464 18.07 -18.31 -17.12
N ARG A 465 19.03 -17.50 -17.59
CA ARG A 465 19.53 -17.53 -18.98
C ARG A 465 20.63 -18.57 -19.22
N GLY A 466 21.02 -19.35 -18.20
CA GLY A 466 22.13 -20.31 -18.31
C GLY A 466 23.50 -19.67 -18.48
N GLN A 467 23.68 -18.42 -18.07
CA GLN A 467 24.92 -17.64 -18.20
C GLN A 467 25.85 -17.78 -16.99
N THR A 468 25.53 -18.65 -16.03
CA THR A 468 26.35 -18.91 -14.85
C THR A 468 26.57 -20.42 -14.70
N GLU A 469 27.74 -20.83 -14.16
CA GLU A 469 28.12 -22.24 -13.97
C GLU A 469 27.36 -22.97 -12.85
N LYS A 470 26.58 -22.28 -12.00
CA LYS A 470 25.77 -22.92 -10.97
C LYS A 470 24.37 -23.21 -11.49
N PRO A 471 23.97 -24.50 -11.58
CA PRO A 471 22.58 -24.86 -11.86
C PRO A 471 21.68 -24.35 -10.73
N TRP A 472 20.41 -24.17 -11.03
CA TRP A 472 19.36 -23.98 -10.04
C TRP A 472 19.28 -25.27 -9.20
N GLU A 473 19.75 -25.25 -7.97
CA GLU A 473 19.49 -26.32 -7.01
C GLU A 473 18.13 -26.01 -6.37
N ASP A 474 17.16 -26.91 -6.56
CA ASP A 474 15.88 -26.93 -5.82
C ASP A 474 16.17 -27.34 -4.35
N ASP A 475 16.98 -26.53 -3.66
CA ASP A 475 17.29 -26.75 -2.27
C ASP A 475 16.21 -26.13 -1.38
N VAL A 476 15.08 -26.79 -1.28
CA VAL A 476 14.33 -26.88 -0.01
C VAL A 476 13.59 -28.22 0.00
N ALA A 477 14.29 -29.30 0.24
CA ALA A 477 13.67 -30.43 0.87
C ALA A 477 13.27 -30.01 2.30
N VAL A 478 12.00 -29.73 2.48
CA VAL A 478 11.41 -29.68 3.81
C VAL A 478 11.65 -31.03 4.43
N GLN A 479 12.52 -31.11 5.44
CA GLN A 479 12.57 -32.29 6.28
C GLN A 479 11.21 -32.40 6.97
N ASP A 480 10.45 -33.41 6.56
CA ASP A 480 9.30 -33.89 7.31
C ASP A 480 9.84 -34.50 8.63
N ASP A 481 9.56 -33.82 9.74
CA ASP A 481 9.53 -34.35 11.10
C ASP A 481 8.16 -34.12 11.74
#